data_d5672b0093715151c406bc3b1ed84394
#
_entry.id   d5672b0093715151c406bc3b1ed84394
#
_cell.length_a   1.000
_cell.length_b   1.000
_cell.length_c   1.000
_cell.angle_alpha   90.00
_cell.angle_beta   90.00
_cell.angle_gamma   90.00
#
_symmetry.space_group_name_H-M   'P 1'
#
loop_
_entity.id
_entity.type
_entity.pdbx_description
1 polymer ?
#
loop_
_entity_poly.entity_id
_entity_poly.type
_entity_poly.pdbx_seq_one_letter_code
_entity_poly.pdbx_strand_id
1 'polypeptide(L)'
;SQVEIIRQYSNAPIAHNYMGRTTEFNHFEVGKSLDFASWDSYPLGFSEERLETSDEEKRNFYRQGNPDFQAFHHDLYRAVGKGRWWIMEQQPGPVNWAPYNPAPLDGMVRLWTWEAFAHGAETVCYFRWRQAPFAQEQMHAGLLRPDSVPAQGYYEAKKVAEELNSLKGLEISTAPIGIIFDYDADAMWDIQPQGKGLSYFGLIFDIYSSL
;
A
#
# COMPACT_ATOMS: atom_id res chain seq x y z
N SER A 1 18.04 15.63 -12.14
CA SER A 1 17.33 14.75 -11.18
C SER A 1 18.13 13.48 -10.94
N GLN A 2 17.78 12.70 -9.90
CA GLN A 2 18.38 11.38 -9.66
C GLN A 2 18.17 10.44 -10.86
N VAL A 3 16.98 10.47 -11.45
CA VAL A 3 16.63 9.66 -12.63
C VAL A 3 17.58 9.94 -13.80
N GLU A 4 17.85 11.21 -14.10
CA GLU A 4 18.78 11.59 -15.18
C GLU A 4 20.19 11.03 -14.94
N ILE A 5 20.65 11.03 -13.70
CA ILE A 5 21.96 10.47 -13.35
C ILE A 5 21.95 8.94 -13.54
N ILE A 6 20.94 8.25 -13.02
CA ILE A 6 20.82 6.78 -13.14
C ILE A 6 20.77 6.37 -14.62
N ARG A 7 20.02 7.10 -15.45
CA ARG A 7 19.88 6.81 -16.89
C ARG A 7 21.19 6.93 -17.67
N GLN A 8 22.20 7.62 -17.14
CA GLN A 8 23.54 7.63 -17.77
C GLN A 8 24.27 6.29 -17.64
N TYR A 9 23.88 5.44 -16.70
CA TYR A 9 24.58 4.21 -16.35
C TYR A 9 23.71 2.95 -16.49
N SER A 10 22.38 3.10 -16.55
CA SER A 10 21.46 1.97 -16.54
C SER A 10 20.18 2.25 -17.30
N ASN A 11 19.70 1.23 -18.05
CA ASN A 11 18.38 1.18 -18.67
C ASN A 11 17.37 0.37 -17.85
N ALA A 12 17.72 -0.06 -16.63
CA ALA A 12 16.80 -0.76 -15.76
C ALA A 12 15.60 0.11 -15.40
N PRO A 13 14.39 -0.46 -15.25
CA PRO A 13 13.23 0.29 -14.80
C PRO A 13 13.46 0.96 -13.45
N ILE A 14 12.96 2.19 -13.32
CA ILE A 14 13.09 3.00 -12.10
C ILE A 14 11.70 3.24 -11.52
N ALA A 15 11.57 3.02 -10.23
CA ALA A 15 10.39 3.31 -9.43
C ALA A 15 10.73 4.17 -8.21
N HIS A 16 9.71 4.63 -7.52
CA HIS A 16 9.79 5.26 -6.20
C HIS A 16 8.81 4.57 -5.26
N ASN A 17 9.24 4.33 -4.02
CA ASN A 17 8.37 3.83 -2.95
C ASN A 17 7.49 4.95 -2.43
N TYR A 18 6.24 4.97 -2.86
CA TYR A 18 5.24 5.86 -2.27
C TYR A 18 4.67 5.27 -0.99
N MET A 19 4.21 6.12 -0.09
CA MET A 19 3.53 5.70 1.13
C MET A 19 2.09 6.15 1.12
N GLY A 20 1.20 5.30 1.60
CA GLY A 20 -0.22 5.60 1.70
C GLY A 20 -0.47 6.87 2.54
N ARG A 21 -1.34 7.74 2.04
CA ARG A 21 -1.69 9.04 2.63
C ARG A 21 -0.50 10.00 2.87
N THR A 22 0.53 9.89 2.09
CA THR A 22 1.60 10.90 2.03
C THR A 22 1.25 11.84 0.89
N THR A 23 0.87 13.07 1.20
CA THR A 23 0.36 14.06 0.21
C THR A 23 1.22 15.33 0.13
N GLU A 24 2.36 15.36 0.83
CA GLU A 24 3.26 16.51 0.91
C GLU A 24 3.95 16.85 -0.43
N PHE A 25 3.82 15.99 -1.43
CA PHE A 25 4.29 16.24 -2.78
C PHE A 25 3.40 15.56 -3.82
N ASN A 26 3.40 16.10 -5.04
CA ASN A 26 2.57 15.59 -6.12
C ASN A 26 3.17 14.32 -6.73
N HIS A 27 2.55 13.16 -6.45
CA HIS A 27 3.02 11.86 -6.94
C HIS A 27 2.90 11.73 -8.46
N PHE A 28 1.91 12.37 -9.10
CA PHE A 28 1.81 12.37 -10.56
C PHE A 28 2.98 13.08 -11.22
N GLU A 29 3.44 14.19 -10.65
CA GLU A 29 4.62 14.91 -11.16
C GLU A 29 5.89 14.07 -11.05
N VAL A 30 6.10 13.41 -9.92
CA VAL A 30 7.23 12.48 -9.73
C VAL A 30 7.11 11.28 -10.68
N GLY A 31 5.91 10.71 -10.81
CA GLY A 31 5.62 9.57 -11.67
C GLY A 31 5.88 9.80 -13.16
N LYS A 32 5.87 11.08 -13.63
CA LYS A 32 6.19 11.39 -15.03
C LYS A 32 7.56 10.89 -15.48
N SER A 33 8.54 10.89 -14.58
CA SER A 33 9.93 10.50 -14.86
C SER A 33 10.23 9.02 -14.56
N LEU A 34 9.29 8.30 -13.96
CA LEU A 34 9.42 6.91 -13.54
C LEU A 34 8.80 5.94 -14.55
N ASP A 35 9.23 4.68 -14.52
CA ASP A 35 8.75 3.64 -15.41
C ASP A 35 7.48 2.96 -14.90
N PHE A 36 7.32 2.88 -13.59
CA PHE A 36 6.14 2.37 -12.89
C PHE A 36 6.05 2.98 -11.49
N ALA A 37 4.88 2.94 -10.88
CA ALA A 37 4.72 3.31 -9.49
C ALA A 37 4.93 2.09 -8.57
N SER A 38 5.39 2.33 -7.35
CA SER A 38 5.32 1.33 -6.29
C SER A 38 4.98 1.99 -4.96
N TRP A 39 4.27 1.26 -4.09
CA TRP A 39 3.90 1.78 -2.80
C TRP A 39 3.99 0.72 -1.69
N ASP A 40 4.01 1.21 -0.45
CA ASP A 40 4.14 0.38 0.74
C ASP A 40 2.77 0.22 1.39
N SER A 41 2.28 -1.04 1.41
CA SER A 41 0.96 -1.40 1.91
C SER A 41 1.06 -2.04 3.29
N TYR A 42 0.64 -1.28 4.30
CA TYR A 42 0.60 -1.70 5.69
C TYR A 42 -0.82 -1.57 6.26
N PRO A 43 -1.74 -2.45 5.89
CA PRO A 43 -3.17 -2.29 6.18
C PRO A 43 -3.48 -2.05 7.65
N LEU A 44 -2.84 -2.78 8.57
CA LEU A 44 -3.09 -2.63 10.00
C LEU A 44 -2.43 -1.36 10.55
N GLY A 45 -1.16 -1.13 10.21
CA GLY A 45 -0.44 0.04 10.70
C GLY A 45 -1.04 1.36 10.21
N PHE A 46 -1.42 1.43 8.95
CA PHE A 46 -2.03 2.64 8.39
C PHE A 46 -3.45 2.90 8.89
N SER A 47 -4.24 1.85 9.13
CA SER A 47 -5.56 2.01 9.74
C SER A 47 -5.46 2.61 11.15
N GLU A 48 -4.41 2.27 11.91
CA GLU A 48 -4.18 2.83 13.24
C GLU A 48 -3.62 4.25 13.21
N GLU A 49 -2.64 4.52 12.35
CA GLU A 49 -1.86 5.76 12.39
C GLU A 49 -2.40 6.83 11.42
N ARG A 50 -2.95 6.43 10.27
CA ARG A 50 -3.19 7.35 9.15
C ARG A 50 -4.65 7.49 8.74
N LEU A 51 -5.52 6.59 9.17
CA LEU A 51 -6.95 6.70 8.90
C LEU A 51 -7.64 7.52 9.97
N GLU A 52 -8.23 8.64 9.57
CA GLU A 52 -9.04 9.49 10.42
C GLU A 52 -10.46 8.92 10.50
N THR A 53 -10.66 8.01 11.43
CA THR A 53 -11.95 7.36 11.67
C THR A 53 -12.21 7.12 13.15
N SER A 54 -13.40 6.65 13.50
CA SER A 54 -13.77 6.40 14.89
C SER A 54 -13.00 5.22 15.50
N ASP A 55 -12.83 5.24 16.81
CA ASP A 55 -12.26 4.11 17.56
C ASP A 55 -13.08 2.83 17.38
N GLU A 56 -14.38 2.93 17.13
CA GLU A 56 -15.23 1.78 16.86
C GLU A 56 -14.88 1.13 15.54
N GLU A 57 -14.72 1.93 14.49
CA GLU A 57 -14.33 1.44 13.18
C GLU A 57 -12.92 0.84 13.21
N LYS A 58 -11.96 1.49 13.87
CA LYS A 58 -10.61 0.92 14.07
C LYS A 58 -10.67 -0.44 14.77
N ARG A 59 -11.53 -0.62 15.78
CA ARG A 59 -11.71 -1.92 16.45
C ARG A 59 -12.33 -2.97 15.55
N ASN A 60 -13.28 -2.58 14.70
CA ASN A 60 -13.92 -3.51 13.75
C ASN A 60 -12.92 -4.09 12.76
N PHE A 61 -11.95 -3.28 12.33
CA PHE A 61 -10.92 -3.68 11.37
C PHE A 61 -9.54 -3.94 11.99
N TYR A 62 -9.46 -4.04 13.33
CA TYR A 62 -8.21 -4.08 14.09
C TYR A 62 -7.16 -5.08 13.57
N ARG A 63 -7.57 -6.24 13.07
CA ARG A 63 -6.68 -7.30 12.56
C ARG A 63 -6.86 -7.59 11.07
N GLN A 64 -7.62 -6.77 10.38
CA GLN A 64 -7.93 -6.90 8.95
C GLN A 64 -7.43 -5.71 8.13
N GLY A 65 -7.36 -4.52 8.75
CA GLY A 65 -7.18 -3.25 8.06
C GLY A 65 -8.49 -2.78 7.41
N ASN A 66 -8.61 -1.48 7.17
CA ASN A 66 -9.73 -0.94 6.42
C ASN A 66 -9.56 -1.30 4.93
N PRO A 67 -10.51 -2.02 4.31
CA PRO A 67 -10.37 -2.49 2.93
C PRO A 67 -10.34 -1.33 1.93
N ASP A 68 -11.18 -0.31 2.12
CA ASP A 68 -11.29 0.81 1.19
C ASP A 68 -10.01 1.65 1.15
N PHE A 69 -9.33 1.79 2.30
CA PHE A 69 -8.06 2.51 2.37
C PHE A 69 -7.00 1.88 1.48
N GLN A 70 -6.93 0.55 1.48
CA GLN A 70 -6.00 -0.20 0.66
C GLN A 70 -6.38 -0.12 -0.82
N ALA A 71 -7.64 -0.40 -1.14
CA ALA A 71 -8.19 -0.35 -2.49
C ALA A 71 -7.99 1.03 -3.14
N PHE A 72 -8.28 2.11 -2.40
CA PHE A 72 -8.05 3.49 -2.86
C PHE A 72 -6.59 3.72 -3.28
N HIS A 73 -5.64 3.30 -2.46
CA HIS A 73 -4.22 3.49 -2.78
C HIS A 73 -3.74 2.61 -3.93
N HIS A 74 -4.30 1.40 -4.09
CA HIS A 74 -4.04 0.58 -5.27
C HIS A 74 -4.44 1.29 -6.55
N ASP A 75 -5.64 1.86 -6.59
CA ASP A 75 -6.14 2.60 -7.76
C ASP A 75 -5.37 3.91 -7.99
N LEU A 76 -5.03 4.64 -6.91
CA LEU A 76 -4.22 5.85 -6.99
C LEU A 76 -2.84 5.57 -7.62
N TYR A 77 -2.14 4.54 -7.11
CA TYR A 77 -0.79 4.24 -7.63
C TYR A 77 -0.81 3.56 -8.99
N ARG A 78 -1.89 2.87 -9.33
CA ARG A 78 -2.14 2.45 -10.72
C ARG A 78 -2.23 3.66 -11.65
N ALA A 79 -2.93 4.71 -11.24
CA ALA A 79 -3.03 5.95 -12.02
C ALA A 79 -1.69 6.68 -12.10
N VAL A 80 -0.96 6.84 -10.98
CA VAL A 80 0.38 7.44 -10.94
C VAL A 80 1.37 6.70 -11.85
N GLY A 81 1.31 5.38 -11.86
CA GLY A 81 2.15 4.50 -12.68
C GLY A 81 1.65 4.32 -14.13
N LYS A 82 0.63 5.06 -14.56
CA LYS A 82 0.06 4.98 -15.93
C LYS A 82 -0.40 3.55 -16.29
N GLY A 83 -0.98 2.86 -15.32
CA GLY A 83 -1.43 1.48 -15.42
C GLY A 83 -0.43 0.44 -14.89
N ARG A 84 0.83 0.80 -14.67
CA ARG A 84 1.87 -0.10 -14.17
C ARG A 84 2.24 0.23 -12.73
N TRP A 85 2.08 -0.75 -11.83
CA TRP A 85 2.38 -0.53 -10.42
C TRP A 85 2.68 -1.82 -9.66
N TRP A 86 3.40 -1.69 -8.55
CA TRP A 86 3.80 -2.77 -7.65
C TRP A 86 3.47 -2.42 -6.21
N ILE A 87 3.26 -3.43 -5.38
CA ILE A 87 3.49 -3.30 -3.94
C ILE A 87 4.98 -3.55 -3.70
N MET A 88 5.68 -2.53 -3.20
CA MET A 88 7.10 -2.69 -2.86
C MET A 88 7.26 -3.28 -1.47
N GLU A 89 6.38 -2.93 -0.54
CA GLU A 89 6.37 -3.45 0.82
C GLU A 89 4.95 -3.85 1.22
N GLN A 90 4.64 -5.13 1.18
CA GLN A 90 3.40 -5.67 1.74
C GLN A 90 3.62 -6.12 3.17
N GLN A 91 2.74 -5.73 4.08
CA GLN A 91 2.73 -6.17 5.47
C GLN A 91 2.59 -7.70 5.57
N PRO A 92 3.57 -8.44 6.16
CA PRO A 92 3.49 -9.90 6.31
C PRO A 92 3.05 -10.35 7.71
N GLY A 93 2.95 -9.42 8.65
CA GLY A 93 2.69 -9.67 10.07
C GLY A 93 2.64 -8.35 10.85
N PRO A 94 2.84 -8.36 12.19
CA PRO A 94 2.89 -7.12 12.96
C PRO A 94 3.96 -6.15 12.45
N VAL A 95 3.62 -4.86 12.42
CA VAL A 95 4.60 -3.76 12.29
C VAL A 95 5.12 -3.37 13.68
N ASN A 96 5.94 -2.32 13.79
CA ASN A 96 6.50 -1.88 15.08
C ASN A 96 6.43 -0.36 15.31
N TRP A 97 5.76 0.35 14.42
CA TRP A 97 5.74 1.82 14.40
C TRP A 97 4.34 2.43 14.63
N ALA A 98 3.27 1.65 14.52
CA ALA A 98 1.93 2.11 14.83
C ALA A 98 1.68 2.10 16.34
N PRO A 99 0.67 2.85 16.83
CA PRO A 99 0.26 2.83 18.26
C PRO A 99 -0.09 1.42 18.76
N TYR A 100 -0.71 0.61 17.90
CA TYR A 100 -1.06 -0.77 18.17
C TYR A 100 -0.63 -1.63 16.97
N ASN A 101 0.04 -2.75 17.26
CA ASN A 101 0.67 -3.59 16.25
C ASN A 101 0.21 -5.05 16.36
N PRO A 102 -1.07 -5.36 16.10
CA PRO A 102 -1.58 -6.73 16.20
C PRO A 102 -1.05 -7.59 15.06
N ALA A 103 -1.08 -8.90 15.27
CA ALA A 103 -0.95 -9.84 14.17
C ALA A 103 -2.21 -9.85 13.31
N PRO A 104 -2.09 -9.92 11.97
CA PRO A 104 -3.25 -10.11 11.09
C PRO A 104 -4.04 -11.35 11.49
N LEU A 105 -5.31 -11.41 11.11
CA LEU A 105 -6.05 -12.67 11.11
C LEU A 105 -5.47 -13.61 10.05
N ASP A 106 -5.58 -14.91 10.32
CA ASP A 106 -5.17 -15.92 9.34
C ASP A 106 -5.90 -15.73 8.02
N GLY A 107 -5.17 -15.76 6.91
CA GLY A 107 -5.68 -15.52 5.59
C GLY A 107 -5.60 -14.05 5.10
N MET A 108 -5.31 -13.09 5.99
CA MET A 108 -5.30 -11.68 5.60
C MET A 108 -4.14 -11.30 4.68
N VAL A 109 -2.94 -11.84 4.92
CA VAL A 109 -1.78 -11.59 4.03
C VAL A 109 -2.07 -12.12 2.63
N ARG A 110 -2.71 -13.27 2.52
CA ARG A 110 -3.17 -13.82 1.25
C ARG A 110 -4.24 -12.93 0.60
N LEU A 111 -5.24 -12.48 1.37
CA LEU A 111 -6.32 -11.63 0.89
C LEU A 111 -5.78 -10.30 0.34
N TRP A 112 -4.95 -9.58 1.10
CA TRP A 112 -4.33 -8.33 0.67
C TRP A 112 -3.49 -8.48 -0.60
N THR A 113 -2.79 -9.61 -0.73
CA THR A 113 -2.01 -9.90 -1.94
C THR A 113 -2.92 -10.10 -3.15
N TRP A 114 -4.02 -10.83 -3.00
CA TRP A 114 -5.00 -11.02 -4.06
C TRP A 114 -5.74 -9.73 -4.43
N GLU A 115 -6.04 -8.89 -3.45
CA GLU A 115 -6.63 -7.57 -3.66
C GLU A 115 -5.70 -6.71 -4.55
N ALA A 116 -4.41 -6.66 -4.24
CA ALA A 116 -3.44 -5.94 -5.07
C ALA A 116 -3.44 -6.45 -6.53
N PHE A 117 -3.46 -7.77 -6.75
CA PHE A 117 -3.56 -8.34 -8.10
C PHE A 117 -4.91 -8.05 -8.76
N ALA A 118 -6.02 -8.04 -8.01
CA ALA A 118 -7.33 -7.67 -8.54
C ALA A 118 -7.38 -6.22 -9.01
N HIS A 119 -6.63 -5.31 -8.35
CA HIS A 119 -6.44 -3.92 -8.76
C HIS A 119 -5.34 -3.73 -9.81
N GLY A 120 -4.70 -4.79 -10.27
CA GLY A 120 -3.74 -4.76 -11.37
C GLY A 120 -2.28 -4.60 -10.99
N ALA A 121 -1.89 -4.94 -9.78
CA ALA A 121 -0.49 -5.00 -9.44
C ALA A 121 0.26 -6.01 -10.33
N GLU A 122 1.41 -5.62 -10.86
CA GLU A 122 2.30 -6.55 -11.59
C GLU A 122 3.10 -7.43 -10.63
N THR A 123 3.37 -6.92 -9.42
CA THR A 123 4.22 -7.60 -8.42
C THR A 123 3.82 -7.18 -7.01
N VAL A 124 3.90 -8.12 -6.08
CA VAL A 124 3.79 -7.89 -4.65
C VAL A 124 5.05 -8.39 -3.95
N CYS A 125 5.81 -7.47 -3.34
CA CYS A 125 6.96 -7.75 -2.51
C CYS A 125 6.58 -7.62 -1.05
N TYR A 126 7.11 -8.49 -0.20
CA TYR A 126 6.81 -8.45 1.24
C TYR A 126 7.97 -7.82 2.00
N PHE A 127 7.69 -6.92 2.88
CA PHE A 127 8.67 -6.37 3.79
C PHE A 127 8.48 -6.98 5.17
N ARG A 128 9.37 -7.89 5.57
CA ARG A 128 10.64 -8.28 4.91
C ARG A 128 10.75 -9.81 4.81
N TRP A 129 11.81 -10.28 4.16
CA TRP A 129 12.07 -11.72 4.07
C TRP A 129 12.24 -12.36 5.45
N ARG A 130 13.07 -11.78 6.32
CA ARG A 130 13.30 -12.26 7.67
C ARG A 130 13.30 -11.12 8.68
N GLN A 131 12.58 -11.29 9.76
CA GLN A 131 12.58 -10.36 10.89
C GLN A 131 14.00 -10.20 11.45
N ALA A 132 14.42 -8.97 11.68
CA ALA A 132 15.74 -8.69 12.22
C ALA A 132 15.87 -9.22 13.67
N PRO A 133 16.98 -9.90 14.01
CA PRO A 133 17.16 -10.42 15.37
C PRO A 133 17.55 -9.34 16.39
N PHE A 134 17.95 -8.15 15.93
CA PHE A 134 18.39 -7.02 16.76
C PHE A 134 18.32 -5.71 15.98
N ALA A 135 18.59 -4.59 16.66
CA ALA A 135 18.60 -3.21 16.14
C ALA A 135 17.20 -2.63 15.87
N GLN A 136 17.14 -1.54 15.10
CA GLN A 136 15.88 -0.92 14.72
C GLN A 136 15.01 -1.90 13.94
N GLU A 137 13.71 -1.76 14.06
CA GLU A 137 12.73 -2.63 13.42
C GLU A 137 12.85 -4.12 13.78
N GLN A 138 13.55 -4.45 14.87
CA GLN A 138 13.62 -5.85 15.34
C GLN A 138 12.23 -6.44 15.63
N MET A 139 11.25 -5.60 15.96
CA MET A 139 9.85 -6.03 16.19
C MET A 139 8.98 -5.98 14.93
N HIS A 140 9.53 -5.53 13.80
CA HIS A 140 8.83 -5.58 12.52
C HIS A 140 8.90 -7.00 11.96
N ALA A 141 7.74 -7.61 11.76
CA ALA A 141 7.66 -8.99 11.28
C ALA A 141 8.25 -9.16 9.89
N GLY A 142 8.77 -10.34 9.62
CA GLY A 142 9.15 -10.81 8.29
C GLY A 142 8.35 -12.05 7.91
N LEU A 143 8.54 -12.54 6.69
CA LEU A 143 8.03 -13.85 6.28
C LEU A 143 8.68 -14.96 7.12
N LEU A 144 9.93 -14.78 7.48
CA LEU A 144 10.61 -15.65 8.45
C LEU A 144 10.78 -14.91 9.78
N ARG A 145 10.70 -15.65 10.87
CA ARG A 145 11.03 -15.22 12.23
C ARG A 145 12.55 -14.97 12.35
N PRO A 146 13.04 -14.35 13.46
CA PRO A 146 14.47 -14.12 13.67
C PRO A 146 15.31 -15.41 13.63
N ASP A 147 14.74 -16.54 14.07
CA ASP A 147 15.34 -17.87 14.07
C ASP A 147 15.24 -18.58 12.69
N SER A 148 14.82 -17.87 11.64
CA SER A 148 14.61 -18.37 10.27
C SER A 148 13.49 -19.40 10.13
N VAL A 149 12.64 -19.56 11.13
CA VAL A 149 11.44 -20.39 11.02
C VAL A 149 10.34 -19.62 10.27
N PRO A 150 9.62 -20.25 9.33
CA PRO A 150 8.51 -19.61 8.64
C PRO A 150 7.43 -19.09 9.60
N ALA A 151 7.03 -17.84 9.42
CA ALA A 151 5.88 -17.25 10.09
C ALA A 151 4.59 -17.47 9.29
N GLN A 152 3.42 -17.10 9.83
CA GLN A 152 2.13 -17.29 9.17
C GLN A 152 2.10 -16.63 7.77
N GLY A 153 2.58 -15.40 7.65
CA GLY A 153 2.64 -14.70 6.36
C GLY A 153 3.44 -15.42 5.28
N TYR A 154 4.45 -16.20 5.64
CA TYR A 154 5.19 -17.04 4.68
C TYR A 154 4.30 -18.10 4.02
N TYR A 155 3.50 -18.80 4.81
CA TYR A 155 2.63 -19.85 4.28
C TYR A 155 1.54 -19.25 3.39
N GLU A 156 1.04 -18.09 3.72
CA GLU A 156 0.05 -17.37 2.94
C GLU A 156 0.64 -16.84 1.62
N ALA A 157 1.81 -16.23 1.65
CA ALA A 157 2.54 -15.79 0.45
C ALA A 157 2.87 -16.98 -0.47
N LYS A 158 3.33 -18.10 0.11
CA LYS A 158 3.57 -19.34 -0.64
C LYS A 158 2.30 -19.85 -1.30
N LYS A 159 1.17 -19.81 -0.58
CA LYS A 159 -0.12 -20.23 -1.12
C LYS A 159 -0.55 -19.39 -2.31
N VAL A 160 -0.37 -18.06 -2.25
CA VAL A 160 -0.63 -17.17 -3.40
C VAL A 160 0.25 -17.53 -4.58
N ALA A 161 1.55 -17.79 -4.37
CA ALA A 161 2.45 -18.18 -5.45
C ALA A 161 2.02 -19.50 -6.13
N GLU A 162 1.54 -20.48 -5.34
CA GLU A 162 0.98 -21.73 -5.86
C GLU A 162 -0.28 -21.48 -6.69
N GLU A 163 -1.17 -20.62 -6.22
CA GLU A 163 -2.42 -20.25 -6.89
C GLU A 163 -2.15 -19.50 -8.21
N LEU A 164 -1.24 -18.54 -8.20
CA LEU A 164 -0.83 -17.79 -9.40
C LEU A 164 -0.27 -18.71 -10.48
N ASN A 165 0.53 -19.72 -10.12
CA ASN A 165 1.07 -20.68 -11.08
C ASN A 165 -0.03 -21.52 -11.77
N SER A 166 -1.20 -21.62 -11.19
CA SER A 166 -2.34 -22.34 -11.76
C SER A 166 -3.20 -21.48 -12.69
N LEU A 167 -3.05 -20.16 -12.66
CA LEU A 167 -3.80 -19.23 -13.48
C LEU A 167 -3.17 -19.05 -14.86
N LYS A 168 -4.02 -18.89 -15.88
CA LYS A 168 -3.59 -18.64 -17.27
C LYS A 168 -3.45 -17.15 -17.63
N GLY A 169 -3.52 -16.29 -16.63
CA GLY A 169 -3.48 -14.84 -16.73
C GLY A 169 -4.55 -14.19 -15.86
N LEU A 170 -4.35 -12.95 -15.56
CA LEU A 170 -5.33 -12.09 -14.89
C LEU A 170 -5.73 -10.99 -15.87
N GLU A 171 -7.00 -10.95 -16.21
CA GLU A 171 -7.57 -9.83 -16.96
C GLU A 171 -8.12 -8.82 -15.96
N ILE A 172 -7.69 -7.58 -16.12
CA ILE A 172 -8.12 -6.48 -15.26
C ILE A 172 -9.16 -5.67 -16.03
N SER A 173 -10.35 -5.59 -15.45
CA SER A 173 -11.43 -4.79 -16.03
C SER A 173 -11.21 -3.30 -15.79
N THR A 174 -11.70 -2.47 -16.71
CA THR A 174 -11.77 -1.03 -16.52
C THR A 174 -12.97 -0.70 -15.63
N ALA A 175 -12.76 0.09 -14.60
CA ALA A 175 -13.85 0.58 -13.76
C ALA A 175 -14.74 1.57 -14.55
N PRO A 176 -16.07 1.54 -14.34
CA PRO A 176 -16.99 2.43 -15.04
C PRO A 176 -16.99 3.87 -14.52
N ILE A 177 -16.43 4.09 -13.32
CA ILE A 177 -16.37 5.39 -12.65
C ILE A 177 -14.91 5.76 -12.43
N GLY A 178 -14.56 7.02 -12.69
CA GLY A 178 -13.25 7.60 -12.41
C GLY A 178 -13.37 8.70 -11.37
N ILE A 179 -12.45 8.72 -10.41
CA ILE A 179 -12.31 9.78 -9.42
C ILE A 179 -11.07 10.61 -9.77
N ILE A 180 -11.19 11.92 -9.72
CA ILE A 180 -10.06 12.83 -9.87
C ILE A 180 -9.51 13.13 -8.48
N PHE A 181 -8.22 12.78 -8.27
CA PHE A 181 -7.47 13.15 -7.08
C PHE A 181 -6.42 14.20 -7.45
N ASP A 182 -6.41 15.32 -6.70
CA ASP A 182 -5.55 16.47 -6.98
C ASP A 182 -4.74 16.84 -5.73
N TYR A 183 -3.41 16.64 -5.79
CA TYR A 183 -2.49 16.99 -4.71
C TYR A 183 -2.43 18.49 -4.41
N ASP A 184 -2.63 19.34 -5.44
CA ASP A 184 -2.64 20.79 -5.25
C ASP A 184 -3.91 21.24 -4.51
N ALA A 185 -5.05 20.57 -4.75
CA ALA A 185 -6.28 20.78 -3.99
C ALA A 185 -6.12 20.35 -2.51
N ASP A 186 -5.45 19.23 -2.24
CA ASP A 186 -5.15 18.79 -0.87
C ASP A 186 -4.28 19.83 -0.15
N ALA A 187 -3.19 20.29 -0.76
CA ALA A 187 -2.32 21.33 -0.22
C ALA A 187 -3.06 22.67 0.00
N MET A 188 -3.99 23.03 -0.88
CA MET A 188 -4.81 24.25 -0.73
C MET A 188 -5.73 24.16 0.50
N TRP A 189 -6.33 23.00 0.76
CA TRP A 189 -7.18 22.80 1.93
C TRP A 189 -6.39 22.84 3.24
N ASP A 190 -5.13 22.39 3.22
CA ASP A 190 -4.23 22.50 4.39
C ASP A 190 -3.88 23.98 4.69
N ILE A 191 -3.65 24.79 3.65
CA ILE A 191 -3.38 26.23 3.80
C ILE A 191 -4.64 27.00 4.23
N GLN A 192 -5.79 26.65 3.65
CA GLN A 192 -7.09 27.29 3.97
C GLN A 192 -8.15 26.23 4.29
N PRO A 193 -8.16 25.72 5.54
CA PRO A 193 -9.12 24.71 5.96
C PRO A 193 -10.57 25.17 5.74
N GLN A 194 -11.38 24.31 5.13
CA GLN A 194 -12.78 24.62 4.80
C GLN A 194 -13.74 24.37 5.99
N GLY A 195 -13.26 23.70 7.03
CA GLY A 195 -14.01 23.43 8.24
C GLY A 195 -13.24 22.51 9.21
N LYS A 196 -13.63 22.52 10.47
CA LYS A 196 -13.02 21.66 11.48
C LYS A 196 -13.30 20.18 11.15
N GLY A 197 -12.24 19.38 11.02
CA GLY A 197 -12.33 17.95 10.74
C GLY A 197 -12.65 17.62 9.27
N LEU A 198 -12.59 18.61 8.36
CA LEU A 198 -12.67 18.38 6.93
C LEU A 198 -11.26 18.38 6.32
N SER A 199 -10.94 17.36 5.54
CA SER A 199 -9.74 17.30 4.71
C SER A 199 -10.14 16.93 3.28
N TYR A 200 -9.36 17.39 2.30
CA TYR A 200 -9.60 17.02 0.91
C TYR A 200 -9.47 15.50 0.70
N PHE A 201 -8.40 14.91 1.26
CA PHE A 201 -8.22 13.47 1.22
C PHE A 201 -9.43 12.72 1.82
N GLY A 202 -9.91 13.14 3.01
CA GLY A 202 -11.06 12.53 3.66
C GLY A 202 -12.31 12.57 2.78
N LEU A 203 -12.59 13.74 2.17
CA LEU A 203 -13.73 13.89 1.27
C LEU A 203 -13.65 12.94 0.06
N ILE A 204 -12.50 12.84 -0.59
CA ILE A 204 -12.32 11.96 -1.75
C ILE A 204 -12.37 10.48 -1.31
N PHE A 205 -11.83 10.17 -0.15
CA PHE A 205 -11.89 8.82 0.41
C PHE A 205 -13.32 8.40 0.76
N ASP A 206 -14.12 9.28 1.36
CA ASP A 206 -15.54 9.01 1.64
C ASP A 206 -16.35 8.77 0.35
N ILE A 207 -16.05 9.52 -0.70
CA ILE A 207 -16.66 9.29 -2.03
C ILE A 207 -16.26 7.92 -2.56
N TYR A 208 -14.98 7.57 -2.48
CA TYR A 208 -14.46 6.26 -2.93
C TYR A 208 -15.13 5.11 -2.19
N SER A 209 -15.21 5.19 -0.87
CA SER A 209 -15.83 4.16 -0.03
C SER A 209 -17.34 4.00 -0.22
N SER A 210 -17.97 4.96 -0.91
CA SER A 210 -19.41 4.94 -1.20
C SER A 210 -19.75 4.28 -2.54
N LEU A 211 -18.75 3.93 -3.35
CA LEU A 211 -18.90 3.33 -4.68
C LEU A 211 -18.74 1.80 -4.67
#